data_723e49a32512aa53df4b88d16df699dd
#
_entry.id   723e49a32512aa53df4b88d16df699dd
#
_cell.length_a   1.000
_cell.length_b   1.000
_cell.length_c   1.000
_cell.angle_alpha   90.00
_cell.angle_beta   90.00
_cell.angle_gamma   90.00
#
_symmetry.space_group_name_H-M   'P 1'
#
loop_
_entity.id
_entity.type
_entity.pdbx_description
1 polymer ?
#
loop_
_entity_poly.entity_id
_entity_poly.type
_entity_poly.pdbx_seq_one_letter_code
_entity_poly.pdbx_strand_id
1 'polypeptide(L)'
;MTRMGDYLRVAGTIELAGLDLTLDSPLAQKRCEMLTSRVETVLPGVVDTRTTAQGGDPHFWCGLRPATPTNVPLIGQTAVRNCWINAGHGTLGWTHGAGSGRALAECMSGQKPAMAFAFYGTH
;
A
#
# COMPACT_ATOMS: atom_id res chain seq x y z
N MET A 1 -7.52 -10.85 -0.78
CA MET A 1 -8.80 -10.57 -0.12
C MET A 1 -8.63 -10.76 1.38
N THR A 2 -9.27 -9.92 2.20
CA THR A 2 -9.14 -9.97 3.67
C THR A 2 -10.49 -9.61 4.30
N ARG A 3 -10.98 -10.45 5.22
CA ARG A 3 -12.19 -10.13 5.98
C ARG A 3 -11.88 -9.06 7.04
N MET A 4 -12.72 -8.05 7.12
CA MET A 4 -12.62 -6.94 8.07
C MET A 4 -13.99 -6.70 8.71
N GLY A 5 -14.27 -7.42 9.80
CA GLY A 5 -15.60 -7.44 10.40
C GLY A 5 -16.63 -8.04 9.43
N ASP A 6 -17.65 -7.27 9.10
CA ASP A 6 -18.72 -7.67 8.17
C ASP A 6 -18.42 -7.34 6.71
N TYR A 7 -17.26 -6.76 6.43
CA TYR A 7 -16.81 -6.39 5.09
C TYR A 7 -15.73 -7.33 4.57
N LEU A 8 -15.71 -7.51 3.26
CA LEU A 8 -14.59 -8.10 2.54
C LEU A 8 -13.78 -7.01 1.86
N ARG A 9 -12.55 -6.78 2.31
CA ARG A 9 -11.61 -5.90 1.62
C ARG A 9 -10.92 -6.63 0.48
N VAL A 10 -11.04 -6.07 -0.71
CA VAL A 10 -10.38 -6.58 -1.92
C VAL A 10 -9.43 -5.50 -2.43
N ALA A 11 -8.15 -5.80 -2.52
CA ALA A 11 -7.16 -4.91 -3.10
C ALA A 11 -6.68 -5.49 -4.43
N GLY A 12 -6.55 -4.65 -5.43
CA GLY A 12 -6.05 -5.02 -6.75
C GLY A 12 -5.79 -3.80 -7.59
N THR A 13 -5.16 -4.04 -8.72
CA THR A 13 -4.74 -3.05 -9.71
C THR A 13 -3.71 -2.02 -9.23
N ILE A 14 -2.91 -1.52 -10.14
CA ILE A 14 -1.97 -0.41 -9.95
C ILE A 14 -2.11 0.50 -11.15
N GLU A 15 -2.04 1.80 -10.91
CA GLU A 15 -2.11 2.83 -11.93
C GLU A 15 -0.98 3.84 -11.74
N LEU A 16 -0.38 4.28 -12.83
CA LEU A 16 0.62 5.35 -12.84
C LEU A 16 -0.10 6.66 -13.18
N ALA A 17 -0.82 7.21 -12.22
CA ALA A 17 -1.66 8.40 -12.35
C ALA A 17 -1.10 9.63 -11.62
N GLY A 18 0.18 9.62 -11.25
CA GLY A 18 0.76 10.69 -10.43
C GLY A 18 0.15 10.72 -9.04
N LEU A 19 -0.34 11.88 -8.63
CA LEU A 19 -0.98 12.10 -7.32
C LEU A 19 -2.52 12.13 -7.38
N ASP A 20 -3.10 11.76 -8.51
CA ASP A 20 -4.55 11.74 -8.68
C ASP A 20 -5.16 10.56 -7.88
N LEU A 21 -6.08 10.88 -6.99
CA LEU A 21 -6.82 9.94 -6.16
C LEU A 21 -8.31 9.86 -6.52
N THR A 22 -8.71 10.41 -7.67
CA THR A 22 -10.09 10.35 -8.11
C THR A 22 -10.44 8.97 -8.69
N LEU A 23 -11.70 8.58 -8.54
CA LEU A 23 -12.24 7.36 -9.14
C LEU A 23 -13.21 7.66 -10.28
N ASP A 24 -13.23 8.92 -10.74
CA ASP A 24 -14.21 9.39 -11.72
C ASP A 24 -13.86 9.02 -13.17
N SER A 25 -12.62 8.61 -13.42
CA SER A 25 -12.21 8.21 -14.76
C SER A 25 -12.91 6.92 -15.22
N PRO A 26 -13.26 6.78 -16.50
CA PRO A 26 -13.83 5.54 -17.03
C PRO A 26 -12.94 4.30 -16.79
N LEU A 27 -11.62 4.50 -16.74
CA LEU A 27 -10.67 3.43 -16.45
C LEU A 27 -10.75 2.99 -14.99
N ALA A 28 -10.85 3.92 -14.05
CA ALA A 28 -11.02 3.61 -12.64
C ALA A 28 -12.33 2.86 -12.38
N GLN A 29 -13.43 3.30 -12.96
CA GLN A 29 -14.72 2.63 -12.88
C GLN A 29 -14.65 1.18 -13.41
N LYS A 30 -14.07 0.99 -14.60
CA LYS A 30 -13.87 -0.34 -15.18
C LYS A 30 -13.03 -1.26 -14.29
N ARG A 31 -12.06 -0.72 -13.57
CA ARG A 31 -11.25 -1.49 -12.60
C ARG A 31 -12.05 -1.89 -11.36
N CYS A 32 -12.90 -1.01 -10.86
CA CYS A 32 -13.83 -1.34 -9.78
C CYS A 32 -14.78 -2.48 -10.18
N GLU A 33 -15.38 -2.40 -11.35
CA GLU A 33 -16.23 -3.45 -11.91
C GLU A 33 -15.49 -4.79 -12.06
N MET A 34 -14.25 -4.73 -12.56
CA MET A 34 -13.40 -5.92 -12.69
C MET A 34 -13.13 -6.57 -11.34
N LEU A 35 -12.80 -5.79 -10.29
CA LEU A 35 -12.58 -6.32 -8.95
C LEU A 35 -13.83 -6.98 -8.39
N THR A 36 -14.98 -6.35 -8.55
CA THR A 36 -16.28 -6.88 -8.14
C THR A 36 -16.61 -8.21 -8.84
N SER A 37 -16.42 -8.26 -10.16
CA SER A 37 -16.61 -9.47 -10.96
C SER A 37 -15.66 -10.61 -10.52
N ARG A 38 -14.42 -10.29 -10.15
CA ARG A 38 -13.48 -11.30 -9.64
C ARG A 38 -13.88 -11.84 -8.27
N VAL A 39 -14.46 -11.01 -7.41
CA VAL A 39 -15.03 -11.48 -6.13
C VAL A 39 -16.12 -12.50 -6.40
N GLU A 40 -17.07 -12.19 -7.28
CA GLU A 40 -18.16 -13.09 -7.62
C GLU A 40 -17.67 -14.42 -8.24
N THR A 41 -16.60 -14.37 -9.03
CA THR A 41 -15.99 -15.58 -9.61
C THR A 41 -15.36 -16.50 -8.54
N VAL A 42 -14.75 -15.93 -7.51
CA VAL A 42 -14.01 -16.69 -6.47
C VAL A 42 -14.91 -17.09 -5.30
N LEU A 43 -15.88 -16.24 -4.96
CA LEU A 43 -16.80 -16.39 -3.83
C LEU A 43 -18.24 -16.13 -4.28
N PRO A 44 -18.80 -16.97 -5.16
CA PRO A 44 -20.12 -16.73 -5.74
C PRO A 44 -21.21 -16.70 -4.67
N GLY A 45 -21.98 -15.61 -4.62
CA GLY A 45 -23.11 -15.43 -3.69
C GLY A 45 -22.73 -15.29 -2.21
N VAL A 46 -21.44 -15.19 -1.87
CA VAL A 46 -20.98 -15.06 -0.47
C VAL A 46 -20.90 -13.59 -0.03
N VAL A 47 -20.63 -12.70 -0.97
CA VAL A 47 -20.46 -11.27 -0.73
C VAL A 47 -21.49 -10.50 -1.53
N ASP A 48 -22.08 -9.48 -0.93
CA ASP A 48 -22.95 -8.56 -1.67
C ASP A 48 -22.11 -7.71 -2.62
N THR A 49 -22.14 -8.07 -3.89
CA THR A 49 -21.40 -7.39 -4.97
C THR A 49 -22.26 -6.41 -5.77
N ARG A 50 -23.51 -6.20 -5.34
CA ARG A 50 -24.44 -5.27 -6.02
C ARG A 50 -23.89 -3.84 -5.98
N THR A 51 -24.13 -3.10 -7.05
CA THR A 51 -23.84 -1.66 -7.09
C THR A 51 -24.84 -0.89 -6.23
N THR A 52 -24.51 0.37 -5.90
CA THR A 52 -25.42 1.25 -5.16
C THR A 52 -26.77 1.40 -5.87
N ALA A 53 -26.78 1.45 -7.21
CA ALA A 53 -28.01 1.49 -8.01
C ALA A 53 -28.86 0.21 -7.87
N GLN A 54 -28.26 -0.90 -7.49
CA GLN A 54 -28.92 -2.19 -7.24
C GLN A 54 -29.24 -2.42 -5.74
N GLY A 55 -29.04 -1.39 -4.90
CA GLY A 55 -29.27 -1.48 -3.46
C GLY A 55 -28.13 -2.13 -2.67
N GLY A 56 -26.94 -2.25 -3.25
CA GLY A 56 -25.72 -2.64 -2.55
C GLY A 56 -24.99 -1.43 -1.97
N ASP A 57 -23.92 -1.69 -1.21
CA ASP A 57 -23.08 -0.65 -0.61
C ASP A 57 -21.58 -0.95 -0.83
N PRO A 58 -21.11 -1.00 -2.09
CA PRO A 58 -19.70 -1.22 -2.38
C PRO A 58 -18.91 0.07 -2.12
N HIS A 59 -17.90 -0.01 -1.27
CA HIS A 59 -16.96 1.07 -1.00
C HIS A 59 -15.73 0.96 -1.88
N PHE A 60 -15.64 1.76 -2.93
CA PHE A 60 -14.44 1.87 -3.76
C PHE A 60 -13.49 2.94 -3.21
N TRP A 61 -12.21 2.67 -3.28
CA TRP A 61 -11.18 3.60 -2.83
C TRP A 61 -9.89 3.43 -3.62
N CYS A 62 -9.08 4.46 -3.68
CA CYS A 62 -7.71 4.40 -4.16
C CYS A 62 -6.77 5.06 -3.14
N GLY A 63 -5.49 4.80 -3.25
CA GLY A 63 -4.48 5.36 -2.37
C GLY A 63 -3.10 5.35 -3.02
N LEU A 64 -2.27 6.30 -2.64
CA LEU A 64 -0.89 6.37 -3.11
C LEU A 64 -0.06 5.25 -2.53
N ARG A 65 0.66 4.54 -3.40
CA ARG A 65 1.62 3.52 -3.00
C ARG A 65 3.01 4.13 -2.97
N PRO A 66 3.71 4.13 -1.84
CA PRO A 66 5.06 4.68 -1.73
C PRO A 66 6.06 3.69 -2.36
N ALA A 67 6.15 3.69 -3.68
CA ALA A 67 7.09 2.86 -4.41
C ALA A 67 8.35 3.66 -4.78
N THR A 68 9.50 2.98 -4.75
CA THR A 68 10.74 3.49 -5.34
C THR A 68 10.97 2.84 -6.70
N PRO A 69 11.77 3.41 -7.60
CA PRO A 69 12.06 2.82 -8.90
C PRO A 69 12.67 1.42 -8.83
N THR A 70 13.39 1.12 -7.76
CA THR A 70 14.06 -0.18 -7.54
C THR A 70 13.28 -1.13 -6.66
N ASN A 71 12.14 -0.72 -6.11
CA ASN A 71 11.39 -1.41 -5.05
C ASN A 71 12.18 -1.62 -3.74
N VAL A 72 13.33 -0.97 -3.59
CA VAL A 72 14.12 -0.98 -2.35
C VAL A 72 13.71 0.24 -1.52
N PRO A 73 13.28 0.05 -0.26
CA PRO A 73 12.88 1.18 0.58
C PRO A 73 14.06 2.08 0.92
N LEU A 74 13.78 3.35 1.13
CA LEU A 74 14.73 4.35 1.59
C LEU A 74 14.71 4.35 3.13
N ILE A 75 15.81 3.90 3.74
CA ILE A 75 15.93 3.84 5.20
C ILE A 75 17.29 4.40 5.59
N GLY A 76 17.32 5.39 6.47
CA GLY A 76 18.58 5.96 6.96
C GLY A 76 18.58 7.48 7.12
N GLN A 77 19.76 8.04 7.28
CA GLN A 77 19.95 9.46 7.41
C GLN A 77 19.94 10.15 6.03
N THR A 78 19.27 11.27 5.94
CA THR A 78 19.30 12.13 4.74
C THR A 78 20.51 13.08 4.77
N ALA A 79 20.73 13.81 3.66
CA ALA A 79 21.74 14.87 3.62
C ALA A 79 21.45 16.05 4.58
N VAL A 80 20.21 16.15 5.07
CA VAL A 80 19.81 17.17 6.03
C VAL A 80 20.11 16.69 7.45
N ARG A 81 20.85 17.48 8.20
CA ARG A 81 21.21 17.16 9.59
C ARG A 81 19.96 16.85 10.43
N ASN A 82 20.00 15.75 11.20
CA ASN A 82 18.90 15.25 12.04
C ASN A 82 17.61 14.90 11.28
N CYS A 83 17.66 14.77 9.97
CA CYS A 83 16.53 14.29 9.17
C CYS A 83 16.78 12.84 8.75
N TRP A 84 15.85 11.97 9.11
CA TRP A 84 15.91 10.54 8.84
C TRP A 84 14.71 10.13 8.01
N ILE A 85 14.84 9.10 7.19
CA ILE A 85 13.79 8.61 6.32
C ILE A 85 13.57 7.12 6.55
N ASN A 86 12.31 6.69 6.53
CA ASN A 86 11.88 5.31 6.48
C ASN A 86 10.62 5.23 5.60
N ALA A 87 10.82 5.09 4.29
CA ALA A 87 9.77 5.21 3.30
C ALA A 87 10.03 4.34 2.07
N GLY A 88 9.08 4.30 1.15
CA GLY A 88 9.27 3.63 -0.14
C GLY A 88 9.14 2.10 -0.10
N HIS A 89 8.42 1.55 0.87
CA HIS A 89 8.26 0.10 1.08
C HIS A 89 7.35 -0.60 0.07
N GLY A 90 6.79 0.13 -0.88
CA GLY A 90 5.94 -0.43 -1.94
C GLY A 90 4.75 -1.23 -1.39
N THR A 91 4.65 -2.50 -1.76
CA THR A 91 3.57 -3.40 -1.35
C THR A 91 3.77 -4.03 0.02
N LEU A 92 4.98 -3.98 0.57
CA LEU A 92 5.42 -4.71 1.76
C LEU A 92 5.55 -3.84 3.01
N GLY A 93 5.09 -2.58 2.97
CA GLY A 93 5.26 -1.64 4.07
C GLY A 93 4.70 -2.12 5.40
N TRP A 94 3.55 -2.77 5.40
CA TRP A 94 2.99 -3.36 6.61
C TRP A 94 3.88 -4.46 7.19
N THR A 95 4.39 -5.34 6.33
CA THR A 95 5.26 -6.45 6.74
C THR A 95 6.60 -5.98 7.25
N HIS A 96 7.18 -4.98 6.59
CA HIS A 96 8.53 -4.48 6.92
C HIS A 96 8.54 -3.40 8.00
N GLY A 97 7.41 -2.75 8.28
CA GLY A 97 7.34 -1.54 9.09
C GLY A 97 7.97 -1.66 10.47
N ALA A 98 7.65 -2.72 11.21
CA ALA A 98 8.21 -2.93 12.55
C ALA A 98 9.73 -3.18 12.52
N GLY A 99 10.20 -4.00 11.58
CA GLY A 99 11.62 -4.32 11.45
C GLY A 99 12.45 -3.12 10.98
N SER A 100 11.99 -2.41 9.97
CA SER A 100 12.68 -1.23 9.45
C SER A 100 12.66 -0.07 10.45
N GLY A 101 11.56 0.11 11.17
CA GLY A 101 11.46 1.12 12.23
C GLY A 101 12.43 0.86 13.38
N ARG A 102 12.52 -0.40 13.84
CA ARG A 102 13.48 -0.79 14.86
C ARG A 102 14.92 -0.55 14.41
N ALA A 103 15.27 -1.02 13.22
CA ALA A 103 16.61 -0.86 12.67
C ALA A 103 17.01 0.61 12.52
N LEU A 104 16.07 1.46 12.08
CA LEU A 104 16.31 2.91 12.01
C LEU A 104 16.51 3.52 13.40
N ALA A 105 15.74 3.12 14.41
CA ALA A 105 15.89 3.59 15.78
C ALA A 105 17.25 3.19 16.38
N GLU A 106 17.73 1.97 16.10
CA GLU A 106 19.06 1.51 16.49
C GLU A 106 20.15 2.41 15.86
N CYS A 107 20.05 2.71 14.55
CA CYS A 107 20.95 3.64 13.87
C CYS A 107 20.94 5.05 14.48
N MET A 108 19.75 5.60 14.73
CA MET A 108 19.59 6.93 15.34
C MET A 108 20.21 7.01 16.73
N SER A 109 20.25 5.88 17.46
CA SER A 109 20.86 5.74 18.78
C SER A 109 22.36 5.43 18.72
N GLY A 110 22.98 5.41 17.55
CA GLY A 110 24.40 5.07 17.36
C GLY A 110 24.70 3.58 17.52
N GLN A 111 23.67 2.72 17.53
CA GLN A 111 23.82 1.28 17.62
C GLN A 111 23.90 0.66 16.21
N LYS A 112 24.60 -0.48 16.11
CA LYS A 112 24.59 -1.26 14.87
C LYS A 112 23.29 -2.06 14.82
N PRO A 113 22.50 -1.93 13.73
CA PRO A 113 21.28 -2.70 13.60
C PRO A 113 21.53 -4.21 13.63
N ALA A 114 20.65 -4.96 14.26
CA ALA A 114 20.72 -6.41 14.33
C ALA A 114 20.54 -7.08 12.94
N MET A 115 19.90 -6.37 12.01
CA MET A 115 19.67 -6.84 10.65
C MET A 115 20.57 -6.08 9.67
N ALA A 116 21.17 -6.81 8.72
CA ALA A 116 21.93 -6.22 7.64
C ALA A 116 20.96 -5.61 6.61
N PHE A 117 20.54 -4.38 6.80
CA PHE A 117 19.89 -3.58 5.76
C PHE A 117 20.92 -2.81 4.96
N ALA A 118 20.70 -2.72 3.64
CA ALA A 118 21.35 -1.69 2.87
C ALA A 118 20.69 -0.35 3.25
N PHE A 119 21.25 0.35 4.23
CA PHE A 119 20.82 1.69 4.58
C PHE A 119 21.31 2.65 3.50
N TYR A 120 20.40 3.21 2.76
CA TYR A 120 20.69 4.29 1.84
C TYR A 120 20.68 5.60 2.63
N GLY A 121 21.83 5.93 3.21
CA GLY A 121 22.08 7.30 3.58
C GLY A 121 22.36 8.08 2.29
N THR A 122 21.70 9.19 2.07
CA THR A 122 22.12 10.13 1.05
C THR A 122 23.35 10.86 1.58
N HIS A 123 24.52 10.47 1.12
CA HIS A 123 25.78 11.19 1.36
C HIS A 123 25.83 12.45 0.52
#